data_122c6f0f01251d8eac9c3f33764437c2
#
_entry.id   122c6f0f01251d8eac9c3f33764437c2
#
_cell.length_a   1.000
_cell.length_b   1.000
_cell.length_c   1.000
_cell.angle_alpha   90.00
_cell.angle_beta   90.00
_cell.angle_gamma   90.00
#
_symmetry.space_group_name_H-M   'P 1'
#
loop_
_entity.id
_entity.type
_entity.pdbx_description
1 polymer ?
#
loop_
_entity_poly.entity_id
_entity_poly.type
_entity_poly.pdbx_seq_one_letter_code
_entity_poly.pdbx_strand_id
1 'polypeptide(L)'
;MKHVAILVPALLIANEAAAISRYQTTAMSCARVVAALDVDGAAILRYPAPNNPSIQLYDRYVRDNRQCSSTQRARLFSVPTTDNKACQVRKCVRVSGSGNR
;
A
#
# COMPACT_ATOMS: atom_id res chain seq x y z
N MET A 1 10.39 50.78 12.82
CA MET A 1 10.30 50.28 12.77
C MET A 1 10.13 49.30 12.61
N LYS A 2 10.07 48.87 12.51
CA LYS A 2 9.89 48.11 12.37
C LYS A 2 9.95 46.95 12.50
N HIS A 3 9.83 46.36 12.53
CA HIS A 3 9.93 45.37 12.60
C HIS A 3 9.66 44.19 12.31
N VAL A 4 9.73 43.61 12.25
CA VAL A 4 9.57 42.72 11.86
C VAL A 4 9.33 41.46 12.00
N ALA A 5 9.11 41.03 12.03
CA ALA A 5 8.77 40.03 12.23
C ALA A 5 8.89 38.84 11.68
N ILE A 6 9.03 38.28 11.70
CA ILE A 6 9.15 37.28 11.28
C ILE A 6 8.79 36.00 11.42
N LEU A 7 8.60 35.55 11.51
CA LEU A 7 8.25 34.50 11.60
C LEU A 7 8.39 33.30 11.14
N VAL A 8 8.53 32.80 11.16
CA VAL A 8 8.77 31.77 10.86
C VAL A 8 8.21 30.60 10.84
N PRO A 9 7.94 30.17 10.74
CA PRO A 9 7.25 29.22 10.76
C PRO A 9 7.67 27.95 10.51
N ALA A 10 7.99 27.57 10.40
CA ALA A 10 8.49 26.51 10.24
C ALA A 10 7.98 25.32 10.57
N LEU A 11 7.74 25.07 10.91
CA LEU A 11 7.43 24.13 11.30
C LEU A 11 6.88 23.10 10.76
N LEU A 12 6.57 23.05 10.42
CA LEU A 12 5.94 22.31 10.03
C LEU A 12 6.35 21.14 9.62
N ILE A 13 6.77 20.67 9.68
CA ILE A 13 7.28 19.78 9.39
C ILE A 13 6.84 18.62 9.41
N ALA A 14 6.54 18.31 9.33
CA ALA A 14 6.13 17.36 9.35
C ALA A 14 6.16 16.10 9.25
N ASN A 15 5.95 15.49 9.21
CA ASN A 15 5.89 14.29 9.32
C ASN A 15 5.17 13.59 8.40
N GLU A 16 5.03 13.74 7.50
CA GLU A 16 4.39 13.06 6.62
C GLU A 16 4.72 11.67 6.56
N ALA A 17 5.65 11.24 7.12
CA ALA A 17 6.02 9.87 7.08
C ALA A 17 4.91 8.94 7.42
N ALA A 18 3.94 9.40 8.11
CA ALA A 18 2.92 8.52 8.57
C ALA A 18 1.91 8.14 7.52
N ALA A 19 1.80 8.89 6.47
CA ALA A 19 0.73 8.64 5.54
C ALA A 19 1.08 7.50 4.60
N ILE A 20 0.25 6.48 4.54
CA ILE A 20 0.39 5.44 3.55
C ILE A 20 -0.65 5.67 2.48
N SER A 21 -0.27 5.50 1.24
CA SER A 21 -1.18 5.71 0.12
C SER A 21 -2.27 4.65 0.08
N ARG A 22 -3.43 5.04 -0.40
CA ARG A 22 -4.58 4.15 -0.52
C ARG A 22 -5.12 4.26 -1.91
N TYR A 23 -5.45 3.11 -2.50
CA TYR A 23 -5.93 3.06 -3.86
C TYR A 23 -7.14 2.15 -3.95
N GLN A 24 -8.09 2.52 -4.80
CA GLN A 24 -9.22 1.70 -5.13
C GLN A 24 -8.86 0.96 -6.42
N THR A 25 -8.59 -0.32 -6.33
CA THR A 25 -8.04 -1.05 -7.48
C THR A 25 -9.03 -1.14 -8.62
N THR A 26 -10.33 -1.18 -8.30
CA THR A 26 -11.34 -1.27 -9.36
C THR A 26 -11.51 0.01 -10.14
N ALA A 27 -10.82 1.07 -9.76
CA ALA A 27 -10.78 2.31 -10.52
C ALA A 27 -9.48 2.46 -11.30
N MET A 28 -8.63 1.44 -11.32
CA MET A 28 -7.30 1.51 -11.91
C MET A 28 -7.04 0.31 -12.80
N SER A 29 -6.17 0.48 -13.77
CA SER A 29 -5.67 -0.66 -14.52
C SER A 29 -4.67 -1.46 -13.67
N CYS A 30 -4.46 -2.71 -14.04
CA CYS A 30 -3.47 -3.53 -13.35
C CYS A 30 -2.09 -2.90 -13.43
N ALA A 31 -1.73 -2.38 -14.60
CA ALA A 31 -0.42 -1.73 -14.77
C ALA A 31 -0.26 -0.55 -13.82
N ARG A 32 -1.32 0.22 -13.61
CA ARG A 32 -1.24 1.36 -12.70
C ARG A 32 -1.15 0.95 -11.26
N VAL A 33 -1.83 -0.13 -10.88
CA VAL A 33 -1.72 -0.64 -9.52
C VAL A 33 -0.29 -1.08 -9.24
N VAL A 34 0.29 -1.84 -10.17
CA VAL A 34 1.66 -2.30 -10.01
C VAL A 34 2.63 -1.12 -9.97
N ALA A 35 2.44 -0.14 -10.84
CA ALA A 35 3.31 1.03 -10.86
C ALA A 35 3.22 1.81 -9.55
N ALA A 36 2.03 1.91 -8.97
CA ALA A 36 1.85 2.60 -7.71
C ALA A 36 2.62 1.90 -6.59
N LEU A 37 2.58 0.57 -6.57
CA LEU A 37 3.33 -0.18 -5.57
C LEU A 37 4.84 -0.03 -5.79
N ASP A 38 5.26 0.01 -7.05
CA ASP A 38 6.68 0.21 -7.35
C ASP A 38 7.18 1.56 -6.83
N VAL A 39 6.38 2.59 -6.99
CA VAL A 39 6.78 3.93 -6.57
C VAL A 39 6.69 4.08 -5.06
N ASP A 40 5.59 3.62 -4.48
CA ASP A 40 5.33 3.85 -3.05
C ASP A 40 6.01 2.82 -2.16
N GLY A 41 6.34 1.67 -2.69
CA GLY A 41 6.90 0.57 -1.91
C GLY A 41 5.84 -0.24 -1.19
N ALA A 42 4.83 0.41 -0.65
CA ALA A 42 3.71 -0.24 0.03
C ALA A 42 2.51 0.68 -0.04
N ALA A 43 1.34 0.10 -0.08
CA ALA A 43 0.09 0.87 -0.15
C ALA A 43 -1.06 0.01 0.33
N ILE A 44 -2.11 0.66 0.75
CA ILE A 44 -3.37 -0.01 1.05
C ILE A 44 -4.16 -0.10 -0.25
N LEU A 45 -4.54 -1.30 -0.64
CA LEU A 45 -5.40 -1.51 -1.80
C LEU A 45 -6.78 -1.95 -1.32
N ARG A 46 -7.81 -1.37 -1.91
CA ARG A 46 -9.20 -1.64 -1.55
C ARG A 46 -9.98 -2.07 -2.77
N TYR A 47 -10.93 -2.96 -2.55
CA TYR A 47 -11.82 -3.40 -3.63
C TYR A 47 -13.03 -4.12 -3.01
N PRO A 48 -14.16 -4.19 -3.72
CA PRO A 48 -15.34 -4.88 -3.21
C PRO A 48 -15.08 -6.38 -3.08
N ALA A 49 -15.63 -6.98 -2.05
CA ALA A 49 -15.53 -8.43 -1.89
C ALA A 49 -16.26 -9.11 -3.03
N PRO A 50 -15.69 -10.17 -3.63
CA PRO A 50 -16.30 -10.80 -4.80
C PRO A 50 -17.70 -11.31 -4.57
N ASN A 51 -17.99 -11.89 -3.41
CA ASN A 51 -19.31 -12.44 -3.19
C ASN A 51 -20.19 -11.54 -2.36
N ASN A 52 -19.75 -10.34 -2.04
CA ASN A 52 -20.62 -9.37 -1.39
C ASN A 52 -20.07 -7.97 -1.66
N PRO A 53 -20.44 -7.36 -2.80
CA PRO A 53 -19.84 -6.09 -3.19
C PRO A 53 -20.09 -4.93 -2.24
N SER A 54 -21.03 -5.06 -1.33
CA SER A 54 -21.23 -3.99 -0.35
C SER A 54 -20.15 -3.98 0.73
N ILE A 55 -19.31 -5.01 0.78
CA ILE A 55 -18.22 -5.08 1.73
C ILE A 55 -16.93 -4.75 1.00
N GLN A 56 -16.16 -3.82 1.56
CA GLN A 56 -14.85 -3.49 1.01
C GLN A 56 -13.79 -4.30 1.71
N LEU A 57 -12.97 -4.96 0.92
CA LEU A 57 -11.77 -5.61 1.44
C LEU A 57 -10.60 -4.66 1.26
N TYR A 58 -9.66 -4.69 2.18
CA TYR A 58 -8.47 -3.87 2.04
C TYR A 58 -7.35 -4.47 2.86
N ASP A 59 -6.15 -4.24 2.39
CA ASP A 59 -4.98 -4.75 3.07
C ASP A 59 -3.77 -3.97 2.58
N ARG A 60 -2.66 -4.16 3.25
CA ARG A 60 -1.42 -3.53 2.87
C ARG A 60 -0.70 -4.45 1.88
N TYR A 61 -0.40 -3.92 0.71
CA TYR A 61 0.34 -4.64 -0.31
C TYR A 61 1.70 -3.98 -0.50
N VAL A 62 2.64 -4.72 -1.03
CA VAL A 62 4.04 -4.29 -1.06
C VAL A 62 4.64 -4.53 -2.43
N ARG A 63 5.74 -3.84 -2.68
CA ARG A 63 6.48 -4.04 -3.90
C ARG A 63 7.29 -5.34 -3.86
N ASP A 64 7.95 -5.60 -2.73
CA ASP A 64 8.80 -6.79 -2.62
C ASP A 64 9.09 -7.07 -1.14
N ASN A 65 10.01 -8.02 -0.93
CA ASN A 65 10.35 -8.45 0.42
C ASN A 65 10.91 -7.37 1.31
N ARG A 66 11.46 -6.32 0.73
CA ARG A 66 12.08 -5.27 1.55
C ARG A 66 11.09 -4.54 2.41
N GLN A 67 9.81 -4.57 2.03
CA GLN A 67 8.77 -3.93 2.81
C GLN A 67 8.19 -4.87 3.86
N CYS A 68 8.70 -6.09 3.98
CA CYS A 68 8.20 -7.06 4.95
C CYS A 68 9.16 -7.16 6.13
N SER A 69 8.64 -7.61 7.26
CA SER A 69 9.49 -7.84 8.42
C SER A 69 10.31 -9.11 8.20
N SER A 70 11.27 -9.34 9.08
CA SER A 70 12.17 -10.49 8.93
C SER A 70 11.44 -11.83 9.04
N THR A 71 10.25 -11.85 9.65
CA THR A 71 9.49 -13.08 9.80
C THR A 71 8.46 -13.25 8.71
N GLN A 72 8.52 -12.41 7.68
CA GLN A 72 7.52 -12.41 6.61
C GLN A 72 8.19 -12.54 5.26
N ARG A 73 7.36 -12.92 4.27
CA ARG A 73 7.76 -12.94 2.89
C ARG A 73 6.67 -12.31 2.06
N ALA A 74 7.06 -11.64 0.99
CA ALA A 74 6.11 -11.10 0.03
C ALA A 74 5.64 -12.24 -0.86
N ARG A 75 4.33 -12.47 -0.90
CA ARG A 75 3.71 -13.53 -1.68
C ARG A 75 2.71 -12.95 -2.64
N LEU A 76 2.48 -13.65 -3.74
CA LEU A 76 1.56 -13.19 -4.76
C LEU A 76 0.12 -13.39 -4.33
N PHE A 77 -0.68 -12.38 -4.58
CA PHE A 77 -2.12 -12.40 -4.39
C PHE A 77 -2.73 -11.70 -5.59
N SER A 78 -4.02 -11.83 -5.77
CA SER A 78 -4.72 -11.19 -6.87
C SER A 78 -5.70 -10.16 -6.34
N VAL A 79 -5.81 -9.05 -7.06
CA VAL A 79 -6.83 -8.05 -6.78
C VAL A 79 -7.52 -7.70 -8.10
N PRO A 80 -8.81 -7.36 -8.07
CA PRO A 80 -9.51 -6.99 -9.30
C PRO A 80 -9.17 -5.56 -9.70
N THR A 81 -8.99 -5.35 -10.99
CA THR A 81 -8.73 -4.03 -11.54
C THR A 81 -9.68 -3.81 -12.73
N THR A 82 -9.59 -2.65 -13.36
CA THR A 82 -10.50 -2.35 -14.46
C THR A 82 -10.31 -3.29 -15.64
N ASP A 83 -9.11 -3.78 -15.85
CA ASP A 83 -8.80 -4.60 -17.03
C ASP A 83 -8.30 -6.00 -16.69
N ASN A 84 -8.26 -6.35 -15.42
CA ASN A 84 -7.76 -7.68 -15.03
C ASN A 84 -8.37 -8.06 -13.69
N LYS A 85 -9.20 -9.08 -13.71
CA LYS A 85 -9.86 -9.53 -12.47
C LYS A 85 -8.89 -10.15 -11.48
N ALA A 86 -7.71 -10.53 -11.94
CA ALA A 86 -6.72 -11.19 -11.10
C ALA A 86 -5.36 -10.53 -11.28
N CYS A 87 -5.30 -9.24 -11.08
CA CYS A 87 -4.06 -8.49 -11.15
C CYS A 87 -3.15 -8.93 -10.01
N GLN A 88 -1.95 -9.39 -10.34
CA GLN A 88 -1.06 -9.96 -9.34
C GLN A 88 -0.28 -8.88 -8.62
N VAL A 89 -0.34 -8.94 -7.32
CA VAL A 89 0.37 -8.03 -6.43
C VAL A 89 0.95 -8.86 -5.29
N ARG A 90 1.70 -8.25 -4.41
CA ARG A 90 2.33 -8.97 -3.32
C ARG A 90 1.89 -8.42 -1.98
N LYS A 91 1.85 -9.33 -1.01
CA LYS A 91 1.48 -8.98 0.34
C LYS A 91 2.40 -9.74 1.28
N CYS A 92 2.78 -9.13 2.38
CA CYS A 92 3.62 -9.79 3.37
C CYS A 92 2.81 -10.82 4.13
N VAL A 93 3.30 -12.05 4.18
CA VAL A 93 2.68 -13.09 4.98
C VAL A 93 3.73 -13.70 5.90
N ARG A 94 3.29 -14.13 7.06
CA ARG A 94 4.20 -14.74 8.01
C ARG A 94 4.67 -16.07 7.47
N VAL A 95 5.95 -16.28 7.56
CA VAL A 95 6.54 -17.55 7.20
C VAL A 95 6.51 -18.40 8.44
N SER A 96 5.72 -19.43 8.42
CA SER A 96 5.68 -20.26 9.58
C SER A 96 6.83 -21.17 9.54
N GLY A 97 7.44 -21.19 10.21
CA GLY A 97 8.46 -21.87 10.15
C GLY A 97 8.90 -23.03 10.26
N SER A 98 8.95 -23.10 10.29
CA SER A 98 9.30 -23.53 10.37
C SER A 98 9.50 -24.25 10.60
N GLY A 99 9.59 -24.45 10.74
CA GLY A 99 9.75 -25.13 10.99
C GLY A 99 10.04 -25.73 11.20
N ASN A 100 10.01 -25.71 11.38
CA ASN A 100 10.19 -26.27 11.64
C ASN A 100 10.36 -27.01 11.71
N ARG A 101 10.53 -27.17 11.62
CA ARG A 101 10.59 -27.84 11.65
C ARG A 101 10.92 -28.19 11.60
#